data_21df3de3f0b96024642b8dc9e63531d8
#
_entry.id   21df3de3f0b96024642b8dc9e63531d8
#
_cell.length_a   1.000
_cell.length_b   1.000
_cell.length_c   1.000
_cell.angle_alpha   90.00
_cell.angle_beta   90.00
_cell.angle_gamma   90.00
#
_symmetry.space_group_name_H-M   'P 1'
#
loop_
_entity.id
_entity.type
_entity.pdbx_description
1 polymer ?
#
loop_
_entity_poly.entity_id
_entity_poly.type
_entity_poly.pdbx_seq_one_letter_code
_entity_poly.pdbx_strand_id
1 'polypeptide(L)'
;MNWQTLTDWRQLLNWPGPETETLVWLTQVFVVVFCTVATNFILMRVIDLIDHLSRKTENLWDDALLEAARVPVRLLLWVVGLSVAAEMLQSVSESAIFEYVSEVRRVAFIAIIAYFLTRLVSNVEHNLVNPDRVEKPMDKTTANAVGKLLRISVLITALLIILQALGYSISGVLAFGGVGGIAVAYAAKDLLANFFGGMMVYLDKPFKVGEWVRSPDRAIEGTVEHIGWRLTRIRTFD
;
A
#
# COMPACT_ATOMS: atom_id res chain seq x y z
N MET A 1 8.38 -29.62 5.44
CA MET A 1 9.29 -28.65 6.08
C MET A 1 8.42 -27.79 6.99
N ASN A 2 8.57 -27.96 8.31
CA ASN A 2 7.60 -27.42 9.28
C ASN A 2 7.99 -25.96 9.62
N TRP A 3 7.19 -25.00 9.20
CA TRP A 3 7.45 -23.55 9.40
C TRP A 3 7.53 -23.14 10.89
N GLN A 4 7.07 -24.00 11.81
CA GLN A 4 7.17 -23.79 13.26
C GLN A 4 8.61 -23.82 13.76
N THR A 5 9.51 -24.53 13.08
CA THR A 5 10.93 -24.62 13.52
C THR A 5 11.76 -23.38 13.19
N LEU A 6 11.31 -22.55 12.22
CA LEU A 6 12.00 -21.30 11.86
C LEU A 6 11.61 -20.11 12.75
N THR A 7 10.53 -20.25 13.54
CA THR A 7 10.07 -19.19 14.45
C THR A 7 10.59 -19.32 15.86
N ASP A 8 11.22 -20.46 16.20
CA ASP A 8 11.82 -20.66 17.52
C ASP A 8 13.27 -20.16 17.56
N TRP A 9 13.40 -18.84 17.54
CA TRP A 9 14.68 -18.14 17.65
C TRP A 9 15.47 -18.50 18.91
N ARG A 10 14.79 -19.07 19.95
CA ARG A 10 15.44 -19.59 21.16
C ARG A 10 16.34 -20.80 20.89
N GLN A 11 15.93 -21.66 19.92
CA GLN A 11 16.74 -22.80 19.51
C GLN A 11 17.95 -22.36 18.65
N LEU A 12 17.77 -21.31 17.82
CA LEU A 12 18.84 -20.79 16.99
C LEU A 12 19.95 -20.11 17.79
N LEU A 13 19.62 -19.49 18.91
CA LEU A 13 20.59 -18.76 19.74
C LEU A 13 21.15 -19.58 20.90
N ASN A 14 20.73 -20.84 21.09
CA ASN A 14 21.13 -21.71 22.22
C ASN A 14 21.09 -21.00 23.58
N TRP A 15 20.02 -20.21 23.81
CA TRP A 15 19.90 -19.25 24.88
C TRP A 15 19.58 -19.92 26.22
N PRO A 16 20.29 -19.61 27.34
CA PRO A 16 20.03 -20.20 28.63
C PRO A 16 18.60 -19.92 29.12
N GLY A 17 17.94 -20.95 29.64
CA GLY A 17 16.54 -20.91 30.09
C GLY A 17 16.30 -19.95 31.28
N PRO A 18 15.04 -19.84 31.75
CA PRO A 18 14.61 -18.84 32.73
C PRO A 18 15.19 -19.06 34.15
N GLU A 19 15.92 -20.14 34.38
CA GLU A 19 16.49 -20.47 35.69
C GLU A 19 17.82 -19.76 36.01
N THR A 20 18.35 -18.99 35.06
CA THR A 20 19.60 -18.25 35.26
C THR A 20 19.33 -16.84 35.81
N GLU A 21 20.22 -16.40 36.69
CA GLU A 21 20.18 -15.17 37.49
C GLU A 21 19.68 -13.92 36.75
N THR A 22 19.02 -13.04 37.49
CA THR A 22 18.42 -11.76 37.00
C THR A 22 19.34 -10.92 36.10
N LEU A 23 20.65 -11.06 36.23
CA LEU A 23 21.64 -10.37 35.39
C LEU A 23 21.68 -10.88 33.93
N VAL A 24 21.32 -12.16 33.71
CA VAL A 24 21.42 -12.75 32.37
C VAL A 24 20.28 -12.24 31.47
N TRP A 25 19.03 -12.19 31.95
CA TRP A 25 17.92 -11.67 31.15
C TRP A 25 18.06 -10.16 30.89
N LEU A 26 18.58 -9.37 31.87
CA LEU A 26 18.89 -7.96 31.65
C LEU A 26 19.90 -7.75 30.50
N THR A 27 20.97 -8.58 30.53
CA THR A 27 21.98 -8.55 29.45
C THR A 27 21.38 -8.92 28.13
N GLN A 28 20.45 -9.88 28.10
CA GLN A 28 19.77 -10.32 26.88
C GLN A 28 18.92 -9.22 26.25
N VAL A 29 18.05 -8.59 27.07
CA VAL A 29 17.23 -7.46 26.61
C VAL A 29 18.12 -6.31 26.11
N PHE A 30 19.19 -6.02 26.85
CA PHE A 30 20.14 -4.99 26.43
C PHE A 30 20.77 -5.30 25.07
N VAL A 31 21.21 -6.55 24.86
CA VAL A 31 21.78 -7.00 23.57
C VAL A 31 20.75 -6.86 22.44
N VAL A 32 19.50 -7.25 22.64
CA VAL A 32 18.44 -7.13 21.63
C VAL A 32 18.19 -5.66 21.28
N VAL A 33 18.05 -4.81 22.29
CA VAL A 33 17.85 -3.36 22.06
C VAL A 33 19.06 -2.76 21.38
N PHE A 34 20.27 -3.10 21.81
CA PHE A 34 21.51 -2.64 21.18
C PHE A 34 21.60 -3.10 19.71
N CYS A 35 21.32 -4.36 19.43
CA CYS A 35 21.27 -4.89 18.06
C CYS A 35 20.21 -4.17 17.20
N THR A 36 19.04 -3.87 17.79
CA THR A 36 17.98 -3.12 17.10
C THR A 36 18.46 -1.73 16.74
N VAL A 37 19.09 -1.01 17.66
CA VAL A 37 19.65 0.32 17.42
C VAL A 37 20.78 0.27 16.38
N ALA A 38 21.69 -0.69 16.50
CA ALA A 38 22.79 -0.88 15.55
C ALA A 38 22.27 -1.19 14.14
N THR A 39 21.31 -2.13 14.03
CA THR A 39 20.68 -2.47 12.76
C THR A 39 19.93 -1.27 12.17
N ASN A 40 19.21 -0.50 13.00
CA ASN A 40 18.55 0.72 12.55
C ASN A 40 19.55 1.74 11.99
N PHE A 41 20.69 1.91 12.65
CA PHE A 41 21.73 2.83 12.18
C PHE A 41 22.33 2.38 10.84
N ILE A 42 22.66 1.10 10.71
CA ILE A 42 23.20 0.52 9.46
C ILE A 42 22.17 0.63 8.34
N LEU A 43 20.92 0.25 8.61
CA LEU A 43 19.85 0.25 7.62
C LEU A 43 19.55 1.67 7.10
N MET A 44 19.54 2.67 7.99
CA MET A 44 19.37 4.06 7.57
C MET A 44 20.53 4.55 6.71
N ARG A 45 21.76 4.16 7.02
CA ARG A 45 22.93 4.46 6.17
C ARG A 45 22.84 3.81 4.79
N VAL A 46 22.34 2.57 4.74
CA VAL A 46 22.13 1.87 3.46
C VAL A 46 21.03 2.55 2.64
N ILE A 47 19.91 2.92 3.26
CA ILE A 47 18.83 3.66 2.59
C ILE A 47 19.35 5.02 2.06
N ASP A 48 20.13 5.76 2.85
CA ASP A 48 20.72 7.04 2.42
C ASP A 48 21.68 6.85 1.24
N LEU A 49 22.46 5.75 1.23
CA LEU A 49 23.36 5.42 0.12
C LEU A 49 22.56 5.08 -1.16
N ILE A 50 21.51 4.28 -1.03
CA ILE A 50 20.64 3.92 -2.14
C ILE A 50 19.92 5.16 -2.68
N ASP A 51 19.40 6.03 -1.81
CA ASP A 51 18.76 7.30 -2.19
C ASP A 51 19.74 8.19 -2.99
N HIS A 52 21.01 8.26 -2.55
CA HIS A 52 22.03 9.03 -3.27
C HIS A 52 22.35 8.43 -4.65
N LEU A 53 22.32 7.11 -4.79
CA LEU A 53 22.52 6.42 -6.07
C LEU A 53 21.30 6.56 -6.98
N SER A 54 20.08 6.45 -6.41
CA SER A 54 18.81 6.56 -7.13
C SER A 54 18.60 7.94 -7.73
N ARG A 55 19.03 9.01 -7.05
CA ARG A 55 18.97 10.39 -7.59
C ARG A 55 19.76 10.61 -8.87
N LYS A 56 20.61 9.66 -9.27
CA LYS A 56 21.32 9.65 -10.55
C LYS A 56 20.52 9.00 -11.66
N THR A 57 19.47 8.27 -11.33
CA THR A 57 18.53 7.66 -12.29
C THR A 57 17.29 8.55 -12.38
N GLU A 58 16.86 8.90 -13.58
CA GLU A 58 15.65 9.71 -13.85
C GLU A 58 14.35 8.92 -13.62
N ASN A 59 14.36 7.91 -12.74
CA ASN A 59 13.22 7.03 -12.52
C ASN A 59 12.35 7.54 -11.35
N LEU A 60 11.17 8.07 -11.68
CA LEU A 60 10.19 8.63 -10.76
C LEU A 60 9.69 7.65 -9.69
N TRP A 61 9.68 6.36 -10.01
CA TRP A 61 9.15 5.31 -9.13
C TRP A 61 10.11 4.95 -8.00
N ASP A 62 11.40 4.91 -8.30
CA ASP A 62 12.44 4.55 -7.34
C ASP A 62 12.52 5.59 -6.21
N ASP A 63 12.48 6.88 -6.56
CA ASP A 63 12.48 7.99 -5.61
C ASP A 63 11.24 7.95 -4.71
N ALA A 64 10.05 7.77 -5.32
CA ALA A 64 8.79 7.72 -4.57
C ALA A 64 8.76 6.54 -3.59
N LEU A 65 9.29 5.37 -4.01
CA LEU A 65 9.33 4.15 -3.21
C LEU A 65 10.30 4.29 -2.04
N LEU A 66 11.53 4.74 -2.30
CA LEU A 66 12.57 4.90 -1.28
C LEU A 66 12.17 5.92 -0.22
N GLU A 67 11.63 7.07 -0.65
CA GLU A 67 11.15 8.09 0.27
C GLU A 67 9.95 7.61 1.10
N ALA A 68 9.01 6.88 0.48
CA ALA A 68 7.88 6.29 1.18
C ALA A 68 8.31 5.22 2.19
N ALA A 69 9.33 4.42 1.88
CA ALA A 69 9.79 3.30 2.70
C ALA A 69 10.62 3.71 3.93
N ARG A 70 11.29 4.86 3.90
CA ARG A 70 12.25 5.29 4.93
C ARG A 70 11.70 5.24 6.36
N VAL A 71 10.53 5.79 6.59
CA VAL A 71 9.89 5.82 7.91
C VAL A 71 9.29 4.46 8.29
N PRO A 72 8.49 3.81 7.42
CA PRO A 72 7.93 2.49 7.69
C PRO A 72 8.97 1.42 8.03
N VAL A 73 10.08 1.37 7.30
CA VAL A 73 11.16 0.41 7.54
C VAL A 73 11.80 0.62 8.91
N ARG A 74 12.00 1.88 9.33
CA ARG A 74 12.46 2.20 10.69
C ARG A 74 11.46 1.73 11.74
N LEU A 75 10.16 2.02 11.54
CA LEU A 75 9.11 1.61 12.47
C LEU A 75 9.00 0.08 12.58
N LEU A 76 9.08 -0.64 11.46
CA LEU A 76 9.09 -2.09 11.44
C LEU A 76 10.22 -2.67 12.29
N LEU A 77 11.42 -2.12 12.13
CA LEU A 77 12.59 -2.56 12.89
C LEU A 77 12.41 -2.35 14.39
N TRP A 78 11.87 -1.19 14.80
CA TRP A 78 11.56 -0.92 16.19
C TRP A 78 10.45 -1.83 16.73
N VAL A 79 9.39 -2.08 15.97
CA VAL A 79 8.30 -2.99 16.38
C VAL A 79 8.83 -4.40 16.57
N VAL A 80 9.68 -4.90 15.66
CA VAL A 80 10.30 -6.22 15.79
C VAL A 80 11.20 -6.28 17.02
N GLY A 81 12.13 -5.33 17.16
CA GLY A 81 13.09 -5.32 18.28
C GLY A 81 12.41 -5.21 19.63
N LEU A 82 11.43 -4.30 19.77
CA LEU A 82 10.66 -4.16 21.01
C LEU A 82 9.78 -5.37 21.31
N SER A 83 9.20 -6.01 20.28
CA SER A 83 8.42 -7.23 20.46
C SER A 83 9.28 -8.38 20.97
N VAL A 84 10.47 -8.56 20.40
CA VAL A 84 11.42 -9.60 20.87
C VAL A 84 11.87 -9.32 22.30
N ALA A 85 12.19 -8.06 22.64
CA ALA A 85 12.53 -7.68 24.01
C ALA A 85 11.37 -7.93 25.00
N ALA A 86 10.14 -7.63 24.60
CA ALA A 86 8.94 -7.86 25.40
C ALA A 86 8.65 -9.36 25.59
N GLU A 87 8.82 -10.20 24.57
CA GLU A 87 8.68 -11.66 24.67
C GLU A 87 9.72 -12.28 25.61
N MET A 88 10.93 -11.72 25.66
CA MET A 88 11.94 -12.13 26.63
C MET A 88 11.52 -11.79 28.06
N LEU A 89 10.96 -10.61 28.29
CA LEU A 89 10.45 -10.19 29.58
C LEU A 89 9.26 -11.05 30.03
N GLN A 90 8.40 -11.48 29.12
CA GLN A 90 7.29 -12.38 29.42
C GLN A 90 7.75 -13.71 30.02
N SER A 91 8.90 -14.23 29.59
CA SER A 91 9.43 -15.50 30.10
C SER A 91 9.89 -15.44 31.59
N VAL A 92 10.07 -14.21 32.10
CA VAL A 92 10.55 -13.98 33.50
C VAL A 92 9.48 -13.32 34.36
N SER A 93 8.52 -12.61 33.78
CA SER A 93 7.44 -11.91 34.48
C SER A 93 6.09 -12.49 34.10
N GLU A 94 5.31 -12.93 35.09
CA GLU A 94 3.93 -13.41 34.90
C GLU A 94 2.91 -12.29 34.65
N SER A 95 3.37 -11.13 34.18
CA SER A 95 2.51 -9.97 33.95
C SER A 95 1.64 -10.17 32.73
N ALA A 96 0.30 -10.06 32.89
CA ALA A 96 -0.70 -10.20 31.83
C ALA A 96 -0.52 -9.20 30.66
N ILE A 97 0.26 -8.13 30.85
CA ILE A 97 0.53 -7.13 29.80
C ILE A 97 1.28 -7.74 28.61
N PHE A 98 2.13 -8.74 28.86
CA PHE A 98 2.93 -9.36 27.79
C PHE A 98 2.14 -10.35 26.92
N GLU A 99 0.94 -10.80 27.35
CA GLU A 99 0.08 -11.66 26.55
C GLU A 99 -0.38 -10.97 25.26
N TYR A 100 -0.52 -9.65 25.30
CA TYR A 100 -0.99 -8.85 24.15
C TYR A 100 0.13 -8.42 23.18
N VAL A 101 1.38 -8.78 23.42
CA VAL A 101 2.51 -8.37 22.57
C VAL A 101 2.33 -8.86 21.14
N SER A 102 1.81 -10.08 20.95
CA SER A 102 1.60 -10.67 19.64
C SER A 102 0.49 -9.94 18.85
N GLU A 103 -0.59 -9.56 19.51
CA GLU A 103 -1.71 -8.80 18.93
C GLU A 103 -1.26 -7.39 18.55
N VAL A 104 -0.59 -6.70 19.48
CA VAL A 104 -0.04 -5.36 19.24
C VAL A 104 0.94 -5.37 18.07
N ARG A 105 1.82 -6.36 18.00
CA ARG A 105 2.75 -6.53 16.89
C ARG A 105 2.02 -6.70 15.55
N ARG A 106 0.97 -7.56 15.48
CA ARG A 106 0.17 -7.74 14.27
C ARG A 106 -0.48 -6.43 13.82
N VAL A 107 -1.13 -5.73 14.76
CA VAL A 107 -1.76 -4.44 14.47
C VAL A 107 -0.73 -3.42 13.99
N ALA A 108 0.43 -3.34 14.66
CA ALA A 108 1.50 -2.45 14.28
C ALA A 108 2.02 -2.72 12.85
N PHE A 109 2.22 -3.99 12.48
CA PHE A 109 2.62 -4.35 11.12
C PHE A 109 1.61 -3.89 10.07
N ILE A 110 0.32 -4.14 10.30
CA ILE A 110 -0.74 -3.74 9.38
C ILE A 110 -0.78 -2.21 9.25
N ALA A 111 -0.71 -1.50 10.38
CA ALA A 111 -0.70 -0.04 10.41
C ALA A 111 0.52 0.56 9.68
N ILE A 112 1.71 -0.03 9.86
CA ILE A 112 2.94 0.40 9.18
C ILE A 112 2.86 0.17 7.67
N ILE A 113 2.32 -0.98 7.23
CA ILE A 113 2.10 -1.26 5.81
C ILE A 113 1.09 -0.26 5.22
N ALA A 114 -0.01 0.01 5.91
CA ALA A 114 -0.99 1.00 5.48
C ALA A 114 -0.38 2.41 5.38
N TYR A 115 0.44 2.78 6.36
CA TYR A 115 1.18 4.04 6.35
C TYR A 115 2.15 4.12 5.18
N PHE A 116 2.89 3.04 4.90
CA PHE A 116 3.76 2.95 3.73
C PHE A 116 2.99 3.17 2.42
N LEU A 117 1.88 2.43 2.23
CA LEU A 117 1.09 2.53 1.01
C LEU A 117 0.46 3.91 0.83
N THR A 118 -0.08 4.51 1.90
CA THR A 118 -0.65 5.86 1.81
C THR A 118 0.41 6.91 1.50
N ARG A 119 1.62 6.76 2.05
CA ARG A 119 2.74 7.65 1.76
C ARG A 119 3.26 7.45 0.33
N LEU A 120 3.34 6.21 -0.13
CA LEU A 120 3.72 5.89 -1.51
C LEU A 120 2.76 6.54 -2.51
N VAL A 121 1.44 6.41 -2.30
CA VAL A 121 0.42 7.06 -3.12
C VAL A 121 0.62 8.57 -3.14
N SER A 122 0.92 9.19 -1.98
CA SER A 122 1.13 10.63 -1.89
C SER A 122 2.38 11.11 -2.63
N ASN A 123 3.49 10.35 -2.54
CA ASN A 123 4.73 10.67 -3.23
C ASN A 123 4.58 10.50 -4.75
N VAL A 124 3.91 9.43 -5.19
CA VAL A 124 3.60 9.21 -6.62
C VAL A 124 2.71 10.33 -7.15
N GLU A 125 1.65 10.73 -6.42
CA GLU A 125 0.79 11.85 -6.77
C GLU A 125 1.61 13.13 -6.95
N HIS A 126 2.49 13.45 -6.00
CA HIS A 126 3.34 14.62 -6.05
C HIS A 126 4.27 14.61 -7.29
N ASN A 127 4.89 13.47 -7.57
CA ASN A 127 5.80 13.32 -8.71
C ASN A 127 5.06 13.45 -10.06
N LEU A 128 3.85 12.89 -10.19
CA LEU A 128 3.06 12.93 -11.42
C LEU A 128 2.53 14.35 -11.77
N VAL A 129 2.36 15.20 -10.78
CA VAL A 129 1.87 16.58 -10.96
C VAL A 129 3.02 17.55 -11.21
N ASN A 130 4.25 17.19 -10.84
CA ASN A 130 5.40 18.09 -10.93
C ASN A 130 5.93 18.17 -12.38
N PRO A 131 5.87 19.36 -13.05
CA PRO A 131 6.35 19.54 -14.42
C PRO A 131 7.87 19.37 -14.56
N ASP A 132 8.64 19.52 -13.46
CA ASP A 132 10.09 19.32 -13.50
C ASP A 132 10.49 17.83 -13.56
N ARG A 133 9.53 16.93 -13.31
CA ARG A 133 9.77 15.49 -13.24
C ARG A 133 9.13 14.69 -14.38
N VAL A 134 8.14 15.26 -15.07
CA VAL A 134 7.40 14.55 -16.14
C VAL A 134 7.20 15.49 -17.32
N GLU A 135 7.51 15.03 -18.53
CA GLU A 135 7.28 15.81 -19.77
C GLU A 135 5.81 16.22 -19.95
N LYS A 136 4.87 15.38 -19.49
CA LYS A 136 3.43 15.64 -19.55
C LYS A 136 2.83 15.46 -18.17
N PRO A 137 2.85 16.49 -17.31
CA PRO A 137 2.31 16.40 -15.96
C PRO A 137 0.81 16.13 -15.99
N MET A 138 0.37 15.29 -15.05
CA MET A 138 -1.04 15.01 -14.84
C MET A 138 -1.73 16.24 -14.24
N ASP A 139 -3.00 16.48 -14.62
CA ASP A 139 -3.80 17.49 -13.96
C ASP A 139 -3.90 17.24 -12.47
N LYS A 140 -3.65 18.28 -11.68
CA LYS A 140 -3.62 18.23 -10.22
C LYS A 140 -4.93 17.71 -9.62
N THR A 141 -6.07 18.10 -10.19
CA THR A 141 -7.39 17.69 -9.72
C THR A 141 -7.60 16.19 -9.92
N THR A 142 -7.19 15.68 -11.08
CA THR A 142 -7.29 14.27 -11.44
C THR A 142 -6.35 13.43 -10.57
N ALA A 143 -5.08 13.83 -10.41
CA ALA A 143 -4.11 13.14 -9.58
C ALA A 143 -4.58 13.06 -8.12
N ASN A 144 -5.09 14.18 -7.57
CA ASN A 144 -5.61 14.24 -6.21
C ASN A 144 -6.86 13.36 -6.02
N ALA A 145 -7.78 13.35 -6.98
CA ALA A 145 -8.97 12.49 -6.91
C ALA A 145 -8.60 11.00 -6.87
N VAL A 146 -7.71 10.56 -7.78
CA VAL A 146 -7.21 9.17 -7.81
C VAL A 146 -6.43 8.83 -6.54
N GLY A 147 -5.52 9.70 -6.11
CA GLY A 147 -4.73 9.51 -4.90
C GLY A 147 -5.61 9.42 -3.64
N LYS A 148 -6.67 10.23 -3.56
CA LYS A 148 -7.64 10.18 -2.45
C LYS A 148 -8.41 8.85 -2.42
N LEU A 149 -8.88 8.38 -3.57
CA LEU A 149 -9.56 7.08 -3.67
C LEU A 149 -8.66 5.93 -3.24
N LEU A 150 -7.40 5.90 -3.72
CA LEU A 150 -6.43 4.88 -3.34
C LEU A 150 -6.13 4.91 -1.83
N ARG A 151 -5.90 6.09 -1.24
CA ARG A 151 -5.66 6.23 0.20
C ARG A 151 -6.86 5.75 1.03
N ILE A 152 -8.08 6.11 0.64
CA ILE A 152 -9.29 5.65 1.32
C ILE A 152 -9.41 4.12 1.25
N SER A 153 -9.16 3.52 0.08
CA SER A 153 -9.19 2.05 -0.10
C SER A 153 -8.18 1.36 0.80
N VAL A 154 -6.94 1.87 0.86
CA VAL A 154 -5.89 1.35 1.76
C VAL A 154 -6.32 1.43 3.22
N LEU A 155 -6.86 2.58 3.65
CA LEU A 155 -7.28 2.79 5.04
C LEU A 155 -8.45 1.89 5.44
N ILE A 156 -9.46 1.74 4.56
CA ILE A 156 -10.59 0.82 4.81
C ILE A 156 -10.08 -0.62 4.91
N THR A 157 -9.25 -1.06 3.98
CA THR A 157 -8.67 -2.41 3.98
C THR A 157 -7.85 -2.67 5.24
N ALA A 158 -6.97 -1.73 5.60
CA ALA A 158 -6.16 -1.84 6.81
C ALA A 158 -7.03 -1.92 8.08
N LEU A 159 -8.07 -1.08 8.17
CA LEU A 159 -9.00 -1.10 9.30
C LEU A 159 -9.69 -2.47 9.43
N LEU A 160 -10.18 -3.03 8.32
CA LEU A 160 -10.82 -4.35 8.33
C LEU A 160 -9.85 -5.45 8.77
N ILE A 161 -8.61 -5.43 8.28
CA ILE A 161 -7.60 -6.41 8.67
C ILE A 161 -7.23 -6.25 10.15
N ILE A 162 -7.13 -5.02 10.67
CA ILE A 162 -6.88 -4.76 12.10
C ILE A 162 -8.02 -5.30 12.96
N LEU A 163 -9.28 -5.03 12.59
CA LEU A 163 -10.44 -5.56 13.33
C LEU A 163 -10.41 -7.10 13.36
N GLN A 164 -10.10 -7.73 12.24
CA GLN A 164 -9.96 -9.19 12.15
C GLN A 164 -8.81 -9.71 13.00
N ALA A 165 -7.65 -9.02 13.00
CA ALA A 165 -6.49 -9.38 13.83
C ALA A 165 -6.78 -9.29 15.32
N LEU A 166 -7.68 -8.38 15.72
CA LEU A 166 -8.18 -8.22 17.10
C LEU A 166 -9.30 -9.20 17.45
N GLY A 167 -9.65 -10.15 16.55
CA GLY A 167 -10.67 -11.17 16.80
C GLY A 167 -12.10 -10.74 16.51
N TYR A 168 -12.34 -9.53 15.98
CA TYR A 168 -13.67 -9.09 15.59
C TYR A 168 -14.12 -9.76 14.29
N SER A 169 -15.38 -10.21 14.25
CA SER A 169 -15.97 -10.72 13.02
C SER A 169 -16.26 -9.59 12.05
N ILE A 170 -15.58 -9.60 10.89
CA ILE A 170 -15.81 -8.62 9.82
C ILE A 170 -16.94 -9.02 8.86
N SER A 171 -17.56 -10.21 9.07
CA SER A 171 -18.59 -10.74 8.16
C SER A 171 -19.77 -9.79 7.99
N GLY A 172 -20.24 -9.16 9.09
CA GLY A 172 -21.30 -8.16 9.05
C GLY A 172 -20.91 -6.91 8.26
N VAL A 173 -19.68 -6.43 8.44
CA VAL A 173 -19.15 -5.26 7.71
C VAL A 173 -19.04 -5.58 6.22
N LEU A 174 -18.56 -6.78 5.88
CA LEU A 174 -18.48 -7.24 4.47
C LEU A 174 -19.85 -7.43 3.84
N ALA A 175 -20.82 -7.98 4.57
CA ALA A 175 -22.19 -8.11 4.07
C ALA A 175 -22.83 -6.75 3.79
N PHE A 176 -22.71 -5.80 4.73
CA PHE A 176 -23.17 -4.42 4.54
C PHE A 176 -22.42 -3.69 3.41
N GLY A 177 -21.09 -3.85 3.37
CA GLY A 177 -20.24 -3.34 2.31
C GLY A 177 -20.58 -3.89 0.95
N GLY A 178 -20.99 -5.19 0.88
CA GLY A 178 -21.45 -5.84 -0.33
C GLY A 178 -22.72 -5.20 -0.87
N VAL A 179 -23.72 -4.95 -0.02
CA VAL A 179 -24.95 -4.24 -0.42
C VAL A 179 -24.63 -2.81 -0.88
N GLY A 180 -23.79 -2.08 -0.13
CA GLY A 180 -23.33 -0.77 -0.52
C GLY A 180 -22.53 -0.78 -1.82
N GLY A 181 -21.70 -1.82 -2.03
CA GLY A 181 -20.95 -2.05 -3.27
C GLY A 181 -21.84 -2.24 -4.48
N ILE A 182 -22.96 -2.97 -4.36
CA ILE A 182 -23.96 -3.12 -5.43
C ILE A 182 -24.57 -1.77 -5.79
N ALA A 183 -24.91 -0.93 -4.80
CA ALA A 183 -25.45 0.40 -5.04
C ALA A 183 -24.44 1.29 -5.79
N VAL A 184 -23.17 1.27 -5.38
CA VAL A 184 -22.08 2.01 -6.05
C VAL A 184 -21.84 1.46 -7.47
N ALA A 185 -21.85 0.13 -7.64
CA ALA A 185 -21.68 -0.50 -8.95
C ALA A 185 -22.81 -0.11 -9.91
N TYR A 186 -24.05 -0.08 -9.41
CA TYR A 186 -25.19 0.36 -10.20
C TYR A 186 -25.10 1.86 -10.58
N ALA A 187 -24.69 2.70 -9.65
CA ALA A 187 -24.45 4.12 -9.93
C ALA A 187 -23.31 4.35 -10.95
N ALA A 188 -22.29 3.48 -10.95
CA ALA A 188 -21.15 3.54 -11.87
C ALA A 188 -21.38 2.80 -13.20
N LYS A 189 -22.53 2.14 -13.40
CA LYS A 189 -22.81 1.27 -14.56
C LYS A 189 -22.55 1.96 -15.90
N ASP A 190 -23.06 3.16 -16.08
CA ASP A 190 -22.92 3.88 -17.35
C ASP A 190 -21.48 4.34 -17.61
N LEU A 191 -20.76 4.69 -16.53
CA LEU A 191 -19.34 5.02 -16.62
C LEU A 191 -18.52 3.81 -17.09
N LEU A 192 -18.78 2.64 -16.50
CA LEU A 192 -18.13 1.39 -16.89
C LEU A 192 -18.51 0.97 -18.32
N ALA A 193 -19.78 1.09 -18.70
CA ALA A 193 -20.23 0.79 -20.04
C ALA A 193 -19.54 1.66 -21.09
N ASN A 194 -19.42 2.97 -20.84
CA ASN A 194 -18.70 3.88 -21.73
C ASN A 194 -17.21 3.59 -21.79
N PHE A 195 -16.58 3.25 -20.65
CA PHE A 195 -15.18 2.86 -20.60
C PHE A 195 -14.91 1.61 -21.44
N PHE A 196 -15.67 0.53 -21.21
CA PHE A 196 -15.51 -0.72 -21.97
C PHE A 196 -15.87 -0.51 -23.45
N GLY A 197 -16.89 0.28 -23.76
CA GLY A 197 -17.24 0.64 -25.15
C GLY A 197 -16.09 1.38 -25.84
N GLY A 198 -15.49 2.37 -25.18
CA GLY A 198 -14.32 3.08 -25.72
C GLY A 198 -13.10 2.16 -25.90
N MET A 199 -12.88 1.24 -24.94
CA MET A 199 -11.80 0.25 -25.03
C MET A 199 -12.01 -0.72 -26.20
N MET A 200 -13.26 -1.19 -26.45
CA MET A 200 -13.59 -2.04 -27.60
C MET A 200 -13.33 -1.32 -28.93
N VAL A 201 -13.73 -0.04 -29.04
CA VAL A 201 -13.43 0.77 -30.23
C VAL A 201 -11.92 0.88 -30.44
N TYR A 202 -11.14 1.02 -29.38
CA TYR A 202 -9.68 1.13 -29.46
C TYR A 202 -9.01 -0.20 -29.87
N LEU A 203 -9.50 -1.34 -29.38
CA LEU A 203 -8.96 -2.68 -29.67
C LEU A 203 -9.38 -3.16 -31.06
N ASP A 204 -10.67 -3.15 -31.35
CA ASP A 204 -11.23 -3.72 -32.58
C ASP A 204 -11.15 -2.76 -33.77
N LYS A 205 -11.01 -1.46 -33.51
CA LYS A 205 -10.89 -0.40 -34.52
C LYS A 205 -11.97 -0.48 -35.60
N PRO A 206 -13.26 -0.60 -35.25
CA PRO A 206 -14.35 -0.69 -36.21
C PRO A 206 -14.43 0.54 -37.10
N PHE A 207 -13.91 1.67 -36.65
CA PHE A 207 -13.69 2.91 -37.43
C PHE A 207 -12.44 3.64 -36.91
N LYS A 208 -11.88 4.53 -37.73
CA LYS A 208 -10.66 5.29 -37.44
C LYS A 208 -10.93 6.79 -37.49
N VAL A 209 -10.01 7.57 -36.91
CA VAL A 209 -10.02 9.03 -37.05
C VAL A 209 -9.92 9.40 -38.55
N GLY A 210 -10.80 10.26 -38.99
CA GLY A 210 -10.93 10.69 -40.39
C GLY A 210 -11.99 9.91 -41.18
N GLU A 211 -12.53 8.81 -40.68
CA GLU A 211 -13.58 8.05 -41.35
C GLU A 211 -14.97 8.66 -41.06
N TRP A 212 -15.84 8.53 -42.04
CA TRP A 212 -17.24 8.91 -41.91
C TRP A 212 -18.04 7.79 -41.27
N VAL A 213 -18.82 8.13 -40.25
CA VAL A 213 -19.65 7.18 -39.50
C VAL A 213 -21.06 7.69 -39.36
N ARG A 214 -22.03 6.78 -39.27
CA ARG A 214 -23.44 7.08 -39.03
C ARG A 214 -23.97 6.19 -37.91
N SER A 215 -24.60 6.78 -36.90
CA SER A 215 -25.33 6.06 -35.86
C SER A 215 -26.81 5.96 -36.24
N PRO A 216 -27.34 4.77 -36.47
CA PRO A 216 -28.76 4.60 -36.82
C PRO A 216 -29.71 5.04 -35.72
N ASP A 217 -29.29 4.88 -34.46
CA ASP A 217 -30.17 5.08 -33.28
C ASP A 217 -30.34 6.56 -32.91
N ARG A 218 -29.38 7.43 -33.26
CA ARG A 218 -29.38 8.85 -32.85
C ARG A 218 -29.38 9.84 -33.99
N ALA A 219 -29.52 9.38 -35.24
CA ALA A 219 -29.45 10.20 -36.45
C ALA A 219 -28.20 11.12 -36.49
N ILE A 220 -27.10 10.68 -35.85
CA ILE A 220 -25.82 11.38 -35.81
C ILE A 220 -24.96 10.83 -36.95
N GLU A 221 -24.48 11.68 -37.83
CA GLU A 221 -23.55 11.30 -38.88
C GLU A 221 -22.47 12.37 -39.05
N GLY A 222 -21.28 11.95 -39.43
CA GLY A 222 -20.17 12.86 -39.62
C GLY A 222 -18.82 12.17 -39.63
N THR A 223 -17.77 12.96 -39.66
CA THR A 223 -16.38 12.49 -39.66
C THR A 223 -15.83 12.41 -38.27
N VAL A 224 -15.20 11.28 -37.94
CA VAL A 224 -14.54 11.04 -36.63
C VAL A 224 -13.32 11.95 -36.51
N GLU A 225 -13.33 12.86 -35.52
CA GLU A 225 -12.19 13.74 -35.23
C GLU A 225 -11.26 13.18 -34.17
N HIS A 226 -11.82 12.54 -33.14
CA HIS A 226 -11.04 12.04 -32.02
C HIS A 226 -11.73 10.85 -31.36
N ILE A 227 -10.96 9.82 -31.08
CA ILE A 227 -11.41 8.64 -30.32
C ILE A 227 -10.75 8.70 -28.93
N GLY A 228 -11.53 8.98 -27.92
CA GLY A 228 -11.09 8.99 -26.53
C GLY A 228 -11.53 7.73 -25.79
N TRP A 229 -10.99 7.52 -24.60
CA TRP A 229 -11.33 6.37 -23.75
C TRP A 229 -12.79 6.35 -23.26
N ARG A 230 -13.48 7.50 -23.28
CA ARG A 230 -14.85 7.66 -22.79
C ARG A 230 -15.83 8.13 -23.86
N LEU A 231 -15.38 8.85 -24.84
CA LEU A 231 -16.22 9.45 -25.89
C LEU A 231 -15.46 9.56 -27.20
N THR A 232 -16.21 9.46 -28.30
CA THR A 232 -15.73 9.75 -29.65
C THR A 232 -16.32 11.08 -30.08
N ARG A 233 -15.49 11.97 -30.60
CA ARG A 233 -15.94 13.25 -31.23
C ARG A 233 -16.16 13.05 -32.72
N ILE A 234 -17.31 13.48 -33.14
CA ILE A 234 -17.72 13.43 -34.55
C ILE A 234 -18.05 14.85 -34.97
N ARG A 235 -17.49 15.29 -36.11
CA ARG A 235 -17.86 16.56 -36.75
C ARG A 235 -19.05 16.27 -37.64
N THR A 236 -20.20 16.85 -37.33
CA THR A 236 -21.41 16.81 -38.15
C THR A 236 -21.31 17.85 -39.28
N PHE A 237 -22.22 17.78 -40.22
CA PHE A 237 -22.27 18.74 -41.34
C PHE A 237 -23.09 20.01 -41.05
N ASP A 238 -23.70 20.09 -39.86
CA ASP A 238 -24.46 21.24 -39.38
C ASP A 238 -23.60 22.24 -38.59
#